data_e1c031023475eeef09cbc4914322f297
#
_entry.id   e1c031023475eeef09cbc4914322f297
#
_cell.length_a   1.000
_cell.length_b   1.000
_cell.length_c   1.000
_cell.angle_alpha   90.00
_cell.angle_beta   90.00
_cell.angle_gamma   90.00
#
_symmetry.space_group_name_H-M   'P 1'
#
loop_
_entity.id
_entity.type
_entity.pdbx_description
1 polymer ?
#
loop_
_entity_poly.entity_id
_entity_poly.type
_entity_poly.pdbx_seq_one_letter_code
_entity_poly.pdbx_strand_id
1 'polypeptide(L)'
;VTEPVAAWLRGGAVTQNLEQLKAITDGAMQLTINDTPVSISGVSFATADSFSDVGLRLQTAITASLSGVTVTYSSLTKALQITSPTTGQASNITFAAAPASGTDLAALLNFTEQSGALLSQGMDAQTPLECMQNILSYTRNWVLFTTTWEPDFADKMGFARWVNDFSKARNVYVCWDTDINATNAFSSASFGAQVKELDLSGTCPVY
;
A
#
# COMPACT_ATOMS: atom_id res chain seq x y z
N VAL A 1 -8.13 8.81 1.82
CA VAL A 1 -7.78 7.55 2.50
C VAL A 1 -8.26 7.65 3.92
N THR A 2 -9.17 6.78 4.31
CA THR A 2 -9.84 6.82 5.62
C THR A 2 -9.11 6.02 6.69
N GLU A 3 -8.19 5.13 6.30
CA GLU A 3 -7.47 4.29 7.24
C GLU A 3 -5.95 4.50 7.14
N PRO A 4 -5.22 4.39 8.27
CA PRO A 4 -3.77 4.46 8.24
C PRO A 4 -3.20 3.23 7.55
N VAL A 5 -2.14 3.42 6.77
CA VAL A 5 -1.46 2.35 6.04
C VAL A 5 -0.09 2.04 6.61
N ALA A 6 0.32 0.77 6.52
CA ALA A 6 1.64 0.33 6.92
C ALA A 6 2.69 0.63 5.85
N ALA A 7 3.93 0.85 6.27
CA ALA A 7 5.07 0.85 5.36
C ALA A 7 5.32 -0.55 4.80
N TRP A 8 5.78 -0.62 3.56
CA TRP A 8 6.15 -1.88 2.93
C TRP A 8 7.32 -1.73 1.98
N LEU A 9 8.09 -2.80 1.86
CA LEU A 9 9.16 -2.98 0.88
C LEU A 9 8.79 -4.17 -0.01
N ARG A 10 8.58 -3.93 -1.31
CA ARG A 10 8.37 -4.98 -2.31
C ARG A 10 9.63 -5.13 -3.15
N GLY A 11 10.19 -6.31 -3.17
CA GLY A 11 11.33 -6.63 -4.01
C GLY A 11 11.00 -6.54 -5.51
N GLY A 12 12.01 -6.47 -6.34
CA GLY A 12 11.89 -6.76 -7.76
C GLY A 12 11.46 -8.22 -8.00
N ALA A 13 11.10 -8.56 -9.24
CA ALA A 13 10.73 -9.94 -9.56
C ALA A 13 11.88 -10.90 -9.26
N VAL A 14 11.61 -11.96 -8.50
CA VAL A 14 12.58 -13.02 -8.21
C VAL A 14 12.90 -13.77 -9.51
N THR A 15 14.15 -13.80 -9.89
CA THR A 15 14.61 -14.44 -11.12
C THR A 15 15.08 -15.88 -10.91
N GLN A 16 15.41 -16.24 -9.68
CA GLN A 16 15.80 -17.59 -9.27
C GLN A 16 14.61 -18.52 -9.31
N ASN A 17 14.85 -19.76 -9.74
CA ASN A 17 13.86 -20.82 -9.55
C ASN A 17 13.91 -21.37 -8.10
N LEU A 18 12.92 -22.15 -7.72
CA LEU A 18 12.80 -22.66 -6.35
C LEU A 18 13.98 -23.54 -5.95
N GLU A 19 14.52 -24.36 -6.86
CA GLU A 19 15.67 -25.23 -6.59
C GLU A 19 16.97 -24.42 -6.32
N GLN A 20 17.13 -23.29 -7.00
CA GLN A 20 18.25 -22.39 -6.72
C GLN A 20 18.11 -21.73 -5.34
N LEU A 21 16.88 -21.38 -4.93
CA LEU A 21 16.62 -20.85 -3.59
C LEU A 21 16.83 -21.92 -2.51
N LYS A 22 16.46 -23.17 -2.76
CA LYS A 22 16.72 -24.30 -1.84
C LYS A 22 18.20 -24.57 -1.57
N ALA A 23 19.08 -24.18 -2.46
CA ALA A 23 20.54 -24.29 -2.23
C ALA A 23 21.05 -23.33 -1.15
N ILE A 24 20.25 -22.35 -0.73
CA ILE A 24 20.62 -21.37 0.29
C ILE A 24 20.32 -21.95 1.68
N THR A 25 21.34 -22.05 2.51
CA THR A 25 21.28 -22.56 3.88
C THR A 25 21.73 -21.55 4.93
N ASP A 26 22.34 -20.45 4.51
CA ASP A 26 22.96 -19.43 5.35
C ASP A 26 22.58 -18.00 4.92
N GLY A 27 21.38 -17.82 4.41
CA GLY A 27 20.90 -16.53 3.94
C GLY A 27 20.91 -15.47 5.03
N ALA A 28 21.28 -14.24 4.65
CA ALA A 28 21.36 -13.11 5.56
C ALA A 28 21.01 -11.80 4.85
N MET A 29 20.48 -10.81 5.56
CA MET A 29 20.29 -9.43 5.10
C MET A 29 20.06 -8.47 6.26
N GLN A 30 20.13 -7.18 5.98
CA GLN A 30 19.89 -6.11 6.94
C GLN A 30 18.86 -5.12 6.37
N LEU A 31 17.98 -4.60 7.20
CA LEU A 31 17.07 -3.50 6.89
C LEU A 31 16.63 -2.81 8.18
N THR A 32 16.01 -1.66 8.08
CA THR A 32 15.41 -0.97 9.22
C THR A 32 13.88 -0.97 9.06
N ILE A 33 13.17 -1.30 10.12
CA ILE A 33 11.70 -1.27 10.17
C ILE A 33 11.28 -0.53 11.45
N ASN A 34 10.49 0.52 11.32
CA ASN A 34 10.04 1.37 12.43
C ASN A 34 11.23 1.85 13.28
N ASP A 35 12.24 2.39 12.61
CA ASP A 35 13.51 2.87 13.19
C ASP A 35 14.31 1.80 13.95
N THR A 36 13.87 0.54 13.89
CA THR A 36 14.56 -0.60 14.52
C THR A 36 15.43 -1.30 13.47
N PRO A 37 16.76 -1.35 13.66
CA PRO A 37 17.63 -2.14 12.81
C PRO A 37 17.33 -3.64 12.96
N VAL A 38 17.06 -4.30 11.85
CA VAL A 38 16.80 -5.74 11.75
C VAL A 38 17.92 -6.38 10.96
N SER A 39 18.68 -7.25 11.60
CA SER A 39 19.71 -8.08 10.96
C SER A 39 19.31 -9.54 11.10
N ILE A 40 19.14 -10.22 9.98
CA ILE A 40 18.84 -11.65 9.96
C ILE A 40 20.02 -12.43 9.39
N SER A 41 20.23 -13.65 9.87
CA SER A 41 21.28 -14.55 9.43
C SER A 41 20.85 -16.01 9.59
N GLY A 42 21.54 -16.91 8.89
CA GLY A 42 21.27 -18.35 8.98
C GLY A 42 19.90 -18.75 8.41
N VAL A 43 19.32 -17.96 7.52
CA VAL A 43 18.04 -18.29 6.89
C VAL A 43 18.26 -19.41 5.88
N SER A 44 17.56 -20.54 6.07
CA SER A 44 17.62 -21.69 5.18
C SER A 44 16.33 -21.87 4.41
N PHE A 45 16.45 -21.98 3.10
CA PHE A 45 15.36 -22.34 2.20
C PHE A 45 15.40 -23.81 1.74
N ALA A 46 16.29 -24.63 2.29
CA ALA A 46 16.56 -26.00 1.82
C ALA A 46 15.31 -26.91 1.73
N THR A 47 14.34 -26.70 2.59
CA THR A 47 13.09 -27.47 2.59
C THR A 47 11.87 -26.63 2.21
N ALA A 48 12.07 -25.55 1.47
CA ALA A 48 10.96 -24.72 1.01
C ALA A 48 10.17 -25.40 -0.11
N ASP A 49 8.85 -25.45 0.00
CA ASP A 49 8.00 -26.12 -0.97
C ASP A 49 7.44 -25.18 -2.05
N SER A 50 7.51 -23.87 -1.79
CA SER A 50 7.01 -22.82 -2.68
C SER A 50 7.67 -21.48 -2.41
N PHE A 51 7.48 -20.51 -3.30
CA PHE A 51 7.90 -19.12 -3.05
C PHE A 51 7.16 -18.48 -1.86
N SER A 52 5.94 -18.91 -1.58
CA SER A 52 5.22 -18.47 -0.38
C SER A 52 5.88 -19.00 0.88
N ASP A 53 6.39 -20.24 0.85
CA ASP A 53 7.16 -20.80 1.98
C ASP A 53 8.52 -20.12 2.15
N VAL A 54 9.19 -19.73 1.06
CA VAL A 54 10.38 -18.85 1.13
C VAL A 54 10.05 -17.56 1.87
N GLY A 55 8.90 -16.92 1.55
CA GLY A 55 8.41 -15.75 2.25
C GLY A 55 8.15 -16.01 3.73
N LEU A 56 7.53 -17.12 4.09
CA LEU A 56 7.24 -17.50 5.48
C LEU A 56 8.53 -17.71 6.30
N ARG A 57 9.56 -18.33 5.71
CA ARG A 57 10.87 -18.52 6.37
C ARG A 57 11.56 -17.17 6.59
N LEU A 58 11.51 -16.30 5.61
CA LEU A 58 12.02 -14.94 5.74
C LEU A 58 11.25 -14.17 6.84
N GLN A 59 9.93 -14.28 6.87
CA GLN A 59 9.10 -13.71 7.93
C GLN A 59 9.51 -14.23 9.31
N THR A 60 9.69 -15.53 9.45
CA THR A 60 10.10 -16.16 10.71
C THR A 60 11.44 -15.59 11.21
N ALA A 61 12.41 -15.42 10.31
CA ALA A 61 13.69 -14.84 10.66
C ALA A 61 13.58 -13.37 11.08
N ILE A 62 12.78 -12.57 10.38
CA ILE A 62 12.55 -11.15 10.72
C ILE A 62 11.79 -11.03 12.05
N THR A 63 10.76 -11.84 12.26
CA THR A 63 9.92 -11.78 13.47
C THR A 63 10.66 -12.21 14.72
N ALA A 64 11.76 -12.91 14.61
CA ALA A 64 12.66 -13.19 15.74
C ALA A 64 13.28 -11.89 16.32
N SER A 65 13.45 -10.85 15.51
CA SER A 65 13.99 -9.55 15.92
C SER A 65 12.89 -8.50 16.09
N LEU A 66 11.86 -8.52 15.26
CA LEU A 66 10.74 -7.57 15.29
C LEU A 66 9.42 -8.30 15.01
N SER A 67 8.61 -8.50 16.05
CA SER A 67 7.34 -9.21 15.98
C SER A 67 6.31 -8.48 15.10
N GLY A 68 5.39 -9.24 14.48
CA GLY A 68 4.26 -8.70 13.73
C GLY A 68 4.57 -8.30 12.28
N VAL A 69 5.82 -8.37 11.83
CA VAL A 69 6.17 -8.19 10.41
C VAL A 69 5.56 -9.31 9.59
N THR A 70 5.03 -9.00 8.42
CA THR A 70 4.51 -10.00 7.47
C THR A 70 5.32 -10.00 6.18
N VAL A 71 5.51 -11.18 5.60
CA VAL A 71 6.16 -11.36 4.29
C VAL A 71 5.24 -12.17 3.40
N THR A 72 4.86 -11.60 2.27
CA THR A 72 3.96 -12.24 1.30
C THR A 72 4.63 -12.37 -0.07
N TYR A 73 4.29 -13.42 -0.80
CA TYR A 73 4.70 -13.60 -2.20
C TYR A 73 3.52 -13.34 -3.13
N SER A 74 3.73 -12.52 -4.13
CA SER A 74 2.76 -12.29 -5.20
C SER A 74 3.16 -13.04 -6.47
N SER A 75 2.33 -13.98 -6.91
CA SER A 75 2.55 -14.72 -8.17
C SER A 75 2.40 -13.82 -9.40
N LEU A 76 1.63 -12.73 -9.31
CA LEU A 76 1.44 -11.76 -10.39
C LEU A 76 2.72 -10.97 -10.67
N THR A 77 3.34 -10.44 -9.63
CA THR A 77 4.58 -9.64 -9.73
C THR A 77 5.84 -10.49 -9.60
N LYS A 78 5.69 -11.77 -9.22
CA LYS A 78 6.79 -12.70 -8.87
C LYS A 78 7.73 -12.14 -7.80
N ALA A 79 7.21 -11.34 -6.90
CA ALA A 79 7.97 -10.61 -5.91
C ALA A 79 7.52 -10.93 -4.48
N LEU A 80 8.46 -10.83 -3.54
CA LEU A 80 8.18 -10.85 -2.11
C LEU A 80 7.94 -9.42 -1.62
N GLN A 81 7.04 -9.26 -0.66
CA GLN A 81 6.76 -7.98 0.00
C GLN A 81 6.87 -8.14 1.51
N ILE A 82 7.67 -7.28 2.13
CA ILE A 82 7.81 -7.16 3.58
C ILE A 82 6.93 -5.98 4.01
N THR A 83 6.05 -6.20 4.98
CA THR A 83 5.15 -5.15 5.50
C THR A 83 5.40 -4.95 6.98
N SER A 84 5.52 -3.69 7.39
CA SER A 84 5.69 -3.25 8.78
C SER A 84 4.52 -3.72 9.66
N PRO A 85 4.78 -3.99 10.96
CA PRO A 85 3.73 -4.39 11.90
C PRO A 85 2.83 -3.24 12.35
N THR A 86 3.21 -2.00 12.07
CA THR A 86 2.46 -0.80 12.47
C THR A 86 1.95 -0.05 11.25
N THR A 87 0.97 0.82 11.46
CA THR A 87 0.42 1.72 10.46
C THR A 87 0.66 3.17 10.86
N GLY A 88 0.38 4.10 9.95
CA GLY A 88 0.51 5.52 10.21
C GLY A 88 1.90 6.07 9.88
N GLN A 89 2.10 7.35 10.14
CA GLN A 89 3.33 8.07 9.78
C GLN A 89 4.59 7.54 10.50
N ALA A 90 4.42 6.93 11.66
CA ALA A 90 5.53 6.29 12.39
C ALA A 90 5.97 4.95 11.77
N SER A 91 5.18 4.39 10.89
CA SER A 91 5.52 3.16 10.17
C SER A 91 6.50 3.48 9.05
N ASN A 92 7.71 2.97 9.14
CA ASN A 92 8.74 3.18 8.12
C ASN A 92 9.50 1.90 7.83
N ILE A 93 10.10 1.83 6.65
CA ILE A 93 10.94 0.71 6.21
C ILE A 93 12.01 1.23 5.26
N THR A 94 13.18 0.62 5.26
CA THR A 94 14.26 0.94 4.31
C THR A 94 14.42 -0.15 3.26
N PHE A 95 15.13 0.15 2.17
CA PHE A 95 15.67 -0.90 1.32
C PHE A 95 16.57 -1.82 2.12
N ALA A 96 16.61 -3.10 1.73
CA ALA A 96 17.51 -4.03 2.36
C ALA A 96 18.97 -3.80 1.88
N ALA A 97 19.89 -4.12 2.76
CA ALA A 97 21.32 -4.00 2.53
C ALA A 97 22.02 -5.37 2.69
N ALA A 98 23.18 -5.48 2.07
CA ALA A 98 24.02 -6.66 2.17
C ALA A 98 24.42 -6.95 3.63
N PRO A 99 24.43 -8.20 4.06
CA PRO A 99 24.88 -8.60 5.39
C PRO A 99 26.40 -8.51 5.53
N ALA A 100 26.89 -8.55 6.77
CA ALA A 100 28.32 -8.66 7.03
C ALA A 100 28.89 -10.05 6.67
N SER A 101 28.06 -11.10 6.69
CA SER A 101 28.42 -12.49 6.36
C SER A 101 27.19 -13.29 5.96
N GLY A 102 27.38 -14.42 5.30
CA GLY A 102 26.31 -15.27 4.77
C GLY A 102 25.92 -14.91 3.33
N THR A 103 24.98 -15.66 2.78
CA THR A 103 24.45 -15.43 1.44
C THR A 103 23.57 -14.18 1.44
N ASP A 104 23.87 -13.19 0.60
CA ASP A 104 23.14 -11.92 0.52
C ASP A 104 21.73 -12.09 -0.06
N LEU A 105 20.75 -12.14 0.83
CA LEU A 105 19.33 -12.21 0.46
C LEU A 105 18.78 -10.88 -0.07
N ALA A 106 19.38 -9.73 0.29
CA ALA A 106 18.92 -8.43 -0.18
C ALA A 106 19.07 -8.32 -1.70
N ALA A 107 20.24 -8.69 -2.22
CA ALA A 107 20.49 -8.72 -3.66
C ALA A 107 19.74 -9.88 -4.34
N LEU A 108 19.75 -11.07 -3.75
CA LEU A 108 19.24 -12.29 -4.36
C LEU A 108 17.71 -12.31 -4.49
N LEU A 109 16.99 -11.72 -3.53
CA LEU A 109 15.53 -11.56 -3.57
C LEU A 109 15.10 -10.19 -4.09
N ASN A 110 16.04 -9.42 -4.64
CA ASN A 110 15.82 -8.12 -5.27
C ASN A 110 15.19 -7.07 -4.33
N PHE A 111 15.58 -7.02 -3.05
CA PHE A 111 15.12 -6.04 -2.09
C PHE A 111 15.94 -4.75 -2.04
N THR A 112 16.93 -4.59 -2.92
CA THR A 112 17.74 -3.38 -3.02
C THR A 112 17.12 -2.38 -4.00
N GLU A 113 17.41 -1.09 -3.83
CA GLU A 113 16.97 -0.06 -4.75
C GLU A 113 17.43 -0.34 -6.20
N GLN A 114 18.67 -0.76 -6.36
CA GLN A 114 19.30 -1.05 -7.66
C GLN A 114 18.67 -2.26 -8.36
N SER A 115 18.04 -3.17 -7.62
CA SER A 115 17.38 -4.36 -8.17
C SER A 115 15.91 -4.15 -8.50
N GLY A 116 15.43 -2.90 -8.46
CA GLY A 116 14.04 -2.56 -8.81
C GLY A 116 13.03 -2.78 -7.69
N ALA A 117 13.48 -2.82 -6.45
CA ALA A 117 12.58 -2.82 -5.31
C ALA A 117 11.77 -1.52 -5.24
N LEU A 118 10.55 -1.61 -4.73
CA LEU A 118 9.67 -0.49 -4.47
C LEU A 118 9.44 -0.33 -2.98
N LEU A 119 9.49 0.91 -2.53
CA LEU A 119 9.34 1.29 -1.13
C LEU A 119 8.12 2.20 -0.96
N SER A 120 7.31 1.95 0.06
CA SER A 120 6.26 2.85 0.49
C SER A 120 6.34 3.03 1.99
N GLN A 121 6.37 4.28 2.44
CA GLN A 121 6.29 4.58 3.86
C GLN A 121 4.84 4.52 4.35
N GLY A 122 4.66 4.36 5.65
CA GLY A 122 3.35 4.42 6.26
C GLY A 122 2.75 5.83 6.21
N MET A 123 1.44 5.91 6.28
CA MET A 123 0.70 7.16 6.26
C MET A 123 -0.45 7.10 7.24
N ASP A 124 -0.68 8.19 7.96
CA ASP A 124 -1.85 8.34 8.82
C ASP A 124 -3.14 8.38 7.99
N ALA A 125 -4.24 8.07 8.66
CA ALA A 125 -5.56 8.27 8.08
C ALA A 125 -5.72 9.74 7.67
N GLN A 126 -6.32 9.97 6.52
CA GLN A 126 -6.59 11.30 6.00
C GLN A 126 -8.08 11.46 5.71
N THR A 127 -8.63 12.60 6.09
CA THR A 127 -9.94 13.00 5.62
C THR A 127 -9.90 13.37 4.13
N PRO A 128 -11.03 13.34 3.40
CA PRO A 128 -11.07 13.81 2.02
C PRO A 128 -10.50 15.22 1.82
N LEU A 129 -10.76 16.14 2.76
CA LEU A 129 -10.22 17.49 2.74
C LEU A 129 -8.69 17.50 2.81
N GLU A 130 -8.09 16.79 3.76
CA GLU A 130 -6.63 16.70 3.92
C GLU A 130 -5.97 16.04 2.70
N CYS A 131 -6.57 14.97 2.18
CA CYS A 131 -6.11 14.29 0.98
C CYS A 131 -6.04 15.26 -0.21
N MET A 132 -7.12 16.02 -0.44
CA MET A 132 -7.18 16.98 -1.55
C MET A 132 -6.24 18.18 -1.35
N GLN A 133 -6.06 18.65 -0.12
CA GLN A 133 -5.08 19.69 0.22
C GLN A 133 -3.67 19.23 -0.05
N ASN A 134 -3.34 17.99 0.31
CA ASN A 134 -2.05 17.38 -0.01
C ASN A 134 -1.81 17.33 -1.52
N ILE A 135 -2.77 16.86 -2.31
CA ILE A 135 -2.66 16.83 -3.77
C ILE A 135 -2.40 18.23 -4.33
N LEU A 136 -3.13 19.23 -3.85
CA LEU A 136 -2.96 20.63 -4.28
C LEU A 136 -1.61 21.23 -3.93
N SER A 137 -0.93 20.73 -2.91
CA SER A 137 0.42 21.15 -2.55
C SER A 137 1.46 20.73 -3.59
N TYR A 138 1.23 19.63 -4.29
CA TYR A 138 2.10 19.11 -5.35
C TYR A 138 1.76 19.68 -6.73
N THR A 139 0.46 19.72 -7.07
CA THR A 139 0.02 20.19 -8.38
C THR A 139 -1.42 20.67 -8.36
N ARG A 140 -1.67 21.72 -9.15
CA ARG A 140 -3.02 22.26 -9.42
C ARG A 140 -3.44 22.08 -10.88
N ASN A 141 -2.62 21.38 -11.68
CA ASN A 141 -2.82 21.24 -13.12
C ASN A 141 -3.63 19.98 -13.46
N TRP A 142 -4.85 19.92 -12.92
CA TRP A 142 -5.82 18.86 -13.21
C TRP A 142 -7.25 19.39 -13.04
N VAL A 143 -8.22 18.74 -13.69
CA VAL A 143 -9.61 19.18 -13.70
C VAL A 143 -10.54 18.12 -13.08
N LEU A 144 -10.22 16.85 -13.25
CA LEU A 144 -11.08 15.74 -12.86
C LEU A 144 -10.31 14.77 -11.99
N PHE A 145 -10.99 14.17 -11.02
CA PHE A 145 -10.43 13.04 -10.26
C PHE A 145 -11.51 11.99 -9.97
N THR A 146 -11.04 10.79 -9.73
CA THR A 146 -11.79 9.66 -9.22
C THR A 146 -10.93 8.91 -8.21
N THR A 147 -11.55 8.08 -7.39
CA THR A 147 -10.85 7.19 -6.46
C THR A 147 -10.65 5.81 -7.08
N THR A 148 -9.54 5.14 -6.77
CA THR A 148 -9.26 3.77 -7.23
C THR A 148 -9.94 2.70 -6.37
N TRP A 149 -10.65 3.13 -5.33
CA TRP A 149 -11.51 2.32 -4.48
C TRP A 149 -12.86 3.01 -4.36
N GLU A 150 -13.87 2.31 -3.93
CA GLU A 150 -15.15 2.93 -3.55
C GLU A 150 -15.06 3.48 -2.13
N PRO A 151 -15.07 4.82 -1.93
CA PRO A 151 -15.12 5.40 -0.59
C PRO A 151 -16.46 5.07 0.10
N ASP A 152 -16.47 5.08 1.42
CA ASP A 152 -17.74 5.06 2.15
C ASP A 152 -18.57 6.32 1.89
N PHE A 153 -19.82 6.32 2.33
CA PHE A 153 -20.75 7.42 2.07
C PHE A 153 -20.25 8.76 2.62
N ALA A 154 -19.65 8.76 3.81
CA ALA A 154 -19.14 9.98 4.44
C ALA A 154 -17.98 10.58 3.67
N ASP A 155 -17.07 9.76 3.19
CA ASP A 155 -15.95 10.18 2.37
C ASP A 155 -16.39 10.64 0.97
N LYS A 156 -17.33 9.93 0.33
CA LYS A 156 -17.94 10.39 -0.93
C LYS A 156 -18.50 11.81 -0.77
N MET A 157 -19.25 12.05 0.30
CA MET A 157 -19.79 13.37 0.63
C MET A 157 -18.70 14.39 0.95
N GLY A 158 -17.63 13.98 1.61
CA GLY A 158 -16.46 14.81 1.90
C GLY A 158 -15.77 15.31 0.62
N PHE A 159 -15.54 14.43 -0.34
CA PHE A 159 -14.99 14.80 -1.66
C PHE A 159 -15.93 15.70 -2.45
N ALA A 160 -17.24 15.40 -2.45
CA ALA A 160 -18.24 16.21 -3.13
C ALA A 160 -18.32 17.63 -2.58
N ARG A 161 -18.33 17.78 -1.24
CA ARG A 161 -18.30 19.09 -0.57
C ARG A 161 -16.98 19.83 -0.87
N TRP A 162 -15.85 19.14 -0.85
CA TRP A 162 -14.58 19.76 -1.19
C TRP A 162 -14.61 20.38 -2.60
N VAL A 163 -15.14 19.67 -3.60
CA VAL A 163 -15.27 20.20 -4.96
C VAL A 163 -16.17 21.43 -4.98
N ASN A 164 -17.28 21.39 -4.29
CA ASN A 164 -18.25 22.50 -4.28
C ASN A 164 -17.73 23.73 -3.53
N ASP A 165 -17.20 23.54 -2.33
CA ASP A 165 -16.89 24.63 -1.39
C ASP A 165 -15.51 25.22 -1.63
N PHE A 166 -14.50 24.40 -1.86
CA PHE A 166 -13.10 24.83 -1.97
C PHE A 166 -12.65 25.02 -3.42
N SER A 167 -13.00 24.09 -4.31
CA SER A 167 -12.58 24.22 -5.69
C SER A 167 -13.49 25.15 -6.52
N LYS A 168 -14.65 25.51 -6.00
CA LYS A 168 -15.65 26.37 -6.65
C LYS A 168 -15.94 25.94 -8.08
N ALA A 169 -16.22 24.65 -8.26
CA ALA A 169 -16.49 24.00 -9.54
C ALA A 169 -15.34 24.04 -10.55
N ARG A 170 -14.11 24.35 -10.12
CA ARG A 170 -12.91 24.23 -10.98
C ARG A 170 -12.59 22.78 -11.27
N ASN A 171 -12.83 21.90 -10.30
CA ASN A 171 -12.55 20.47 -10.40
C ASN A 171 -13.88 19.68 -10.39
N VAL A 172 -13.83 18.49 -10.95
CA VAL A 172 -14.96 17.57 -10.99
C VAL A 172 -14.58 16.27 -10.28
N TYR A 173 -15.44 15.82 -9.38
CA TYR A 173 -15.36 14.51 -8.76
C TYR A 173 -16.25 13.52 -9.50
N VAL A 174 -15.67 12.51 -10.14
CA VAL A 174 -16.39 11.37 -10.70
C VAL A 174 -16.37 10.24 -9.69
N CYS A 175 -17.53 9.95 -9.11
CA CYS A 175 -17.70 8.95 -8.07
C CYS A 175 -18.52 7.78 -8.59
N TRP A 176 -17.97 6.59 -8.55
CA TRP A 176 -18.73 5.36 -8.78
C TRP A 176 -19.38 4.91 -7.47
N ASP A 177 -20.59 4.37 -7.58
CA ASP A 177 -21.43 4.04 -6.44
C ASP A 177 -22.13 2.70 -6.70
N THR A 178 -21.94 1.72 -5.79
CA THR A 178 -22.58 0.41 -5.86
C THR A 178 -23.76 0.29 -4.89
N ASP A 179 -24.18 1.39 -4.22
CA ASP A 179 -25.30 1.37 -3.32
C ASP A 179 -26.61 1.11 -4.09
N ILE A 180 -27.29 0.02 -3.73
CA ILE A 180 -28.57 -0.38 -4.33
C ILE A 180 -29.64 0.72 -4.24
N ASN A 181 -29.56 1.63 -3.27
CA ASN A 181 -30.45 2.77 -3.17
C ASN A 181 -30.39 3.70 -4.38
N ALA A 182 -29.29 3.69 -5.13
CA ALA A 182 -29.15 4.46 -6.38
C ALA A 182 -30.14 3.99 -7.47
N THR A 183 -30.62 2.74 -7.42
CA THR A 183 -31.60 2.20 -8.38
C THR A 183 -33.04 2.60 -8.03
N ASN A 184 -33.28 3.14 -6.83
CA ASN A 184 -34.62 3.56 -6.38
C ASN A 184 -34.81 5.07 -6.56
N ALA A 185 -35.58 5.47 -7.56
CA ALA A 185 -35.85 6.87 -7.87
C ALA A 185 -36.49 7.69 -6.73
N PHE A 186 -37.09 7.03 -5.74
CA PHE A 186 -37.70 7.65 -4.57
C PHE A 186 -36.80 7.62 -3.33
N SER A 187 -35.64 7.04 -3.38
CA SER A 187 -34.69 7.01 -2.26
C SER A 187 -33.99 8.35 -2.12
N SER A 188 -34.18 9.00 -0.97
CA SER A 188 -33.38 10.17 -0.57
C SER A 188 -32.02 9.77 0.07
N ALA A 189 -31.82 8.49 0.34
CA ALA A 189 -30.63 7.98 1.02
C ALA A 189 -29.45 7.71 0.09
N SER A 190 -29.66 7.64 -1.24
CA SER A 190 -28.59 7.42 -2.18
C SER A 190 -27.62 8.60 -2.27
N PHE A 191 -26.36 8.33 -2.58
CA PHE A 191 -25.35 9.37 -2.75
C PHE A 191 -25.79 10.41 -3.81
N GLY A 192 -26.30 9.95 -4.96
CA GLY A 192 -26.78 10.84 -6.02
C GLY A 192 -27.94 11.75 -5.58
N ALA A 193 -28.89 11.23 -4.76
CA ALA A 193 -29.98 12.03 -4.21
C ALA A 193 -29.45 13.13 -3.26
N GLN A 194 -28.51 12.79 -2.39
CA GLN A 194 -27.88 13.75 -1.47
C GLN A 194 -27.05 14.82 -2.21
N VAL A 195 -26.31 14.44 -3.24
CA VAL A 195 -25.56 15.38 -4.10
C VAL A 195 -26.51 16.38 -4.74
N LYS A 196 -27.67 15.91 -5.22
CA LYS A 196 -28.70 16.77 -5.82
C LYS A 196 -29.38 17.66 -4.78
N GLU A 197 -29.76 17.12 -3.63
CA GLU A 197 -30.45 17.87 -2.55
C GLU A 197 -29.56 19.01 -2.02
N LEU A 198 -28.23 18.77 -1.91
CA LEU A 198 -27.29 19.76 -1.41
C LEU A 198 -26.68 20.63 -2.50
N ASP A 199 -27.14 20.52 -3.75
CA ASP A 199 -26.65 21.26 -4.93
C ASP A 199 -25.11 21.18 -5.12
N LEU A 200 -24.54 19.98 -4.96
CA LEU A 200 -23.11 19.75 -5.11
C LEU A 200 -22.75 19.54 -6.59
N SER A 201 -22.86 20.60 -7.37
CA SER A 201 -22.83 20.58 -8.84
C SER A 201 -21.51 20.12 -9.47
N GLY A 202 -20.40 20.13 -8.73
CA GLY A 202 -19.09 19.64 -9.19
C GLY A 202 -18.91 18.12 -9.07
N THR A 203 -19.96 17.36 -8.73
CA THR A 203 -19.87 15.91 -8.52
C THR A 203 -20.73 15.16 -9.52
N CYS A 204 -20.15 14.11 -10.13
CA CYS A 204 -20.81 13.24 -11.10
C CYS A 204 -20.88 11.81 -10.52
N PRO A 205 -22.01 11.42 -9.88
CA PRO A 205 -22.23 10.04 -9.45
C PRO A 205 -22.43 9.12 -10.65
N VAL A 206 -21.79 7.95 -10.64
CA VAL A 206 -21.93 6.88 -11.64
C VAL A 206 -22.29 5.60 -10.90
N TYR A 207 -23.43 4.99 -11.27
CA TYR A 207 -23.89 3.71 -10.74
C TYR A 207 -23.61 2.58 -11.72
#